data_5862b0e71df882d4d4b13f93c7792c1a
#
_entry.id   5862b0e71df882d4d4b13f93c7792c1a
#
_cell.length_a   1.000
_cell.length_b   1.000
_cell.length_c   1.000
_cell.angle_alpha   90.00
_cell.angle_beta   90.00
_cell.angle_gamma   90.00
#
_symmetry.space_group_name_H-M   'P 1'
#
loop_
_entity.id
_entity.type
_entity.pdbx_description
1 polymer ?
#
loop_
_entity_poly.entity_id
_entity_poly.type
_entity_poly.pdbx_seq_one_letter_code
_entity_poly.pdbx_strand_id
1 'polypeptide(L)'
;CEIPDFITELTHITNEMVYSCPYVEDYIADFKEYIGKTILIAHNAQFDLNFLNMECEKASITPTTNNTIDTLQFSRWAFPDFESHKLAFLANQLQIDKGNSHRALDDAITCMELFKKCVEIKVKPNYVVPLQDQ
;
A
#
# COMPACT_ATOMS: atom_id res chain seq x y z
N CYS A 1 -14.50 20.68 2.32
CA CYS A 1 -14.64 19.92 3.57
C CYS A 1 -13.36 20.10 4.37
N GLU A 2 -13.48 20.52 5.62
CA GLU A 2 -12.32 20.72 6.51
C GLU A 2 -11.85 19.38 7.07
N ILE A 3 -10.54 19.24 7.24
CA ILE A 3 -9.92 18.08 7.89
C ILE A 3 -10.14 18.22 9.40
N PRO A 4 -10.76 17.25 10.08
CA PRO A 4 -10.89 17.27 11.54
C PRO A 4 -9.55 17.31 12.26
N ASP A 5 -9.47 18.02 13.38
CA ASP A 5 -8.23 18.19 14.13
C ASP A 5 -7.55 16.87 14.50
N PHE A 6 -8.32 15.85 14.92
CA PHE A 6 -7.77 14.54 15.27
C PHE A 6 -7.12 13.82 14.09
N ILE A 7 -7.58 14.07 12.85
CA ILE A 7 -6.96 13.54 11.64
C ILE A 7 -5.65 14.28 11.36
N THR A 8 -5.64 15.60 11.54
CA THR A 8 -4.41 16.39 11.41
C THR A 8 -3.36 15.96 12.44
N GLU A 9 -3.76 15.71 13.68
CA GLU A 9 -2.85 15.19 14.72
C GLU A 9 -2.27 13.82 14.37
N LEU A 10 -3.08 12.94 13.77
CA LEU A 10 -2.68 11.59 13.38
C LEU A 10 -1.76 11.57 12.16
N THR A 11 -2.09 12.35 11.13
CA THR A 11 -1.45 12.28 9.80
C THR A 11 -0.43 13.39 9.57
N HIS A 12 -0.46 14.44 10.37
CA HIS A 12 0.28 15.69 10.15
C HIS A 12 -0.06 16.37 8.82
N ILE A 13 -1.25 16.08 8.26
CA ILE A 13 -1.78 16.74 7.07
C ILE A 13 -2.75 17.83 7.52
N THR A 14 -2.45 19.05 7.14
CA THR A 14 -3.25 20.23 7.51
C THR A 14 -4.17 20.67 6.38
N ASN A 15 -5.22 21.44 6.72
CA ASN A 15 -6.10 22.05 5.71
C ASN A 15 -5.32 22.91 4.70
N GLU A 16 -4.30 23.65 5.16
CA GLU A 16 -3.45 24.48 4.30
C GLU A 16 -2.69 23.65 3.25
N MET A 17 -2.19 22.46 3.65
CA MET A 17 -1.44 21.58 2.74
C MET A 17 -2.31 21.05 1.59
N VAL A 18 -3.60 20.83 1.83
CA VAL A 18 -4.52 20.27 0.83
C VAL A 18 -5.31 21.34 0.08
N TYR A 19 -5.37 22.57 0.58
CA TYR A 19 -6.18 23.64 0.00
C TYR A 19 -5.85 23.94 -1.46
N SER A 20 -4.57 23.85 -1.85
CA SER A 20 -4.12 24.05 -3.21
C SER A 20 -3.99 22.78 -4.03
N CYS A 21 -4.28 21.62 -3.43
CA CYS A 21 -4.22 20.35 -4.14
C CYS A 21 -5.45 20.19 -5.04
N PRO A 22 -5.27 19.65 -6.24
CA PRO A 22 -6.39 19.31 -7.10
C PRO A 22 -7.23 18.18 -6.53
N TYR A 23 -8.45 18.04 -7.03
CA TYR A 23 -9.33 16.95 -6.63
C TYR A 23 -8.88 15.61 -7.23
N VAL A 24 -9.25 14.51 -6.59
CA VAL A 24 -8.89 13.17 -7.05
C VAL A 24 -9.44 12.87 -8.44
N GLU A 25 -10.60 13.44 -8.78
CA GLU A 25 -11.24 13.31 -10.09
C GLU A 25 -10.34 13.81 -11.24
N ASP A 26 -9.49 14.79 -10.97
CA ASP A 26 -8.58 15.37 -11.97
C ASP A 26 -7.38 14.44 -12.26
N TYR A 27 -7.07 13.55 -11.33
CA TYR A 27 -5.88 12.69 -11.40
C TYR A 27 -6.17 11.20 -11.57
N ILE A 28 -7.40 10.77 -11.35
CA ILE A 28 -7.72 9.35 -11.37
C ILE A 28 -7.43 8.69 -12.72
N ALA A 29 -7.64 9.41 -13.82
CA ALA A 29 -7.33 8.93 -15.17
C ALA A 29 -5.83 8.73 -15.35
N ASP A 30 -5.01 9.70 -14.96
CA ASP A 30 -3.55 9.64 -15.04
C ASP A 30 -3.00 8.53 -14.14
N PHE A 31 -3.57 8.36 -12.95
CA PHE A 31 -3.23 7.27 -12.06
C PHE A 31 -3.53 5.90 -12.66
N LYS A 32 -4.70 5.75 -13.29
CA LYS A 32 -5.09 4.52 -13.99
C LYS A 32 -4.14 4.19 -15.14
N GLU A 33 -3.72 5.19 -15.90
CA GLU A 33 -2.73 5.03 -16.96
C GLU A 33 -1.37 4.63 -16.37
N TYR A 34 -0.94 5.27 -15.30
CA TYR A 34 0.31 4.98 -14.61
C TYR A 34 0.40 3.53 -14.11
N ILE A 35 -0.65 3.03 -13.45
CA ILE A 35 -0.65 1.65 -12.95
C ILE A 35 -0.80 0.61 -14.06
N GLY A 36 -1.37 0.98 -15.20
CA GLY A 36 -1.54 0.11 -16.36
C GLY A 36 -2.09 -1.28 -16.01
N LYS A 37 -1.32 -2.31 -16.32
CA LYS A 37 -1.62 -3.73 -16.02
C LYS A 37 -0.69 -4.32 -14.96
N THR A 38 0.02 -3.48 -14.20
CA THR A 38 0.95 -3.94 -13.17
C THR A 38 0.21 -4.63 -12.02
N ILE A 39 0.92 -5.48 -11.30
CA ILE A 39 0.42 -6.04 -10.04
C ILE A 39 0.45 -4.94 -8.98
N LEU A 40 -0.66 -4.74 -8.29
CA LEU A 40 -0.77 -3.80 -7.18
C LEU A 40 -0.44 -4.51 -5.87
N ILE A 41 0.27 -3.84 -4.99
CA ILE A 41 0.59 -4.34 -3.66
C ILE A 41 0.08 -3.35 -2.64
N ALA A 42 -0.73 -3.82 -1.70
CA ALA A 42 -1.28 -2.99 -0.63
C ALA A 42 -1.48 -3.79 0.65
N HIS A 43 -1.54 -3.10 1.78
CA HIS A 43 -1.82 -3.71 3.08
C HIS A 43 -3.29 -3.55 3.42
N ASN A 44 -4.05 -4.64 3.46
CA ASN A 44 -5.51 -4.66 3.46
C ASN A 44 -6.09 -4.12 2.14
N ALA A 45 -5.62 -4.69 1.05
CA ALA A 45 -5.80 -4.21 -0.32
C ALA A 45 -7.26 -3.96 -0.73
N GLN A 46 -8.22 -4.70 -0.19
CA GLN A 46 -9.63 -4.51 -0.52
C GLN A 46 -10.13 -3.11 -0.15
N PHE A 47 -9.60 -2.53 0.93
CA PHE A 47 -9.95 -1.16 1.34
C PHE A 47 -9.50 -0.15 0.26
N ASP A 48 -8.26 -0.25 -0.19
CA ASP A 48 -7.70 0.65 -1.21
C ASP A 48 -8.40 0.47 -2.57
N LEU A 49 -8.68 -0.76 -2.96
CA LEU A 49 -9.38 -1.07 -4.21
C LEU A 49 -10.81 -0.54 -4.22
N ASN A 50 -11.52 -0.67 -3.10
CA ASN A 50 -12.88 -0.14 -2.99
C ASN A 50 -12.89 1.38 -3.15
N PHE A 51 -11.95 2.08 -2.50
CA PHE A 51 -11.81 3.52 -2.61
C PHE A 51 -11.45 3.94 -4.05
N LEU A 52 -10.45 3.29 -4.64
CA LEU A 52 -10.00 3.55 -6.00
C LEU A 52 -11.14 3.35 -7.03
N ASN A 53 -11.88 2.25 -6.90
CA ASN A 53 -12.97 1.95 -7.83
C ASN A 53 -14.17 2.90 -7.65
N MET A 54 -14.43 3.35 -6.43
CA MET A 54 -15.42 4.39 -6.18
C MET A 54 -15.06 5.71 -6.87
N GLU A 55 -13.81 6.11 -6.83
CA GLU A 55 -13.34 7.33 -7.51
C GLU A 55 -13.33 7.16 -9.03
N CYS A 56 -13.00 5.96 -9.54
CA CYS A 56 -13.15 5.64 -10.96
C CYS A 56 -14.62 5.78 -11.42
N GLU A 57 -15.56 5.27 -10.65
CA GLU A 57 -17.00 5.35 -10.95
C GLU A 57 -17.47 6.81 -11.00
N LYS A 58 -17.11 7.63 -10.02
CA LYS A 58 -17.42 9.07 -10.00
C LYS A 58 -16.88 9.80 -11.23
N ALA A 59 -15.70 9.45 -11.68
CA ALA A 59 -15.07 10.03 -12.86
C ALA A 59 -15.51 9.38 -14.18
N SER A 60 -16.45 8.45 -14.17
CA SER A 60 -16.89 7.67 -15.33
C SER A 60 -15.75 6.90 -16.03
N ILE A 61 -14.80 6.39 -15.25
CA ILE A 61 -13.66 5.61 -15.69
C ILE A 61 -13.88 4.13 -15.32
N THR A 62 -13.44 3.23 -16.17
CA THR A 62 -13.52 1.78 -15.92
C THR A 62 -12.82 1.40 -14.61
N PRO A 63 -13.44 0.60 -13.73
CA PRO A 63 -12.83 0.11 -12.50
C PRO A 63 -11.49 -0.58 -12.71
N THR A 64 -10.68 -0.63 -11.66
CA THR A 64 -9.39 -1.33 -11.67
C THR A 64 -9.61 -2.84 -11.64
N THR A 65 -8.98 -3.54 -12.57
CA THR A 65 -9.01 -5.02 -12.68
C THR A 65 -7.62 -5.63 -12.52
N ASN A 66 -6.67 -4.85 -12.03
CA ASN A 66 -5.29 -5.30 -11.81
C ASN A 66 -5.24 -6.45 -10.79
N ASN A 67 -4.37 -7.42 -11.02
CA ASN A 67 -4.02 -8.40 -10.00
C ASN A 67 -3.44 -7.68 -8.79
N THR A 68 -3.78 -8.15 -7.61
CA THR A 68 -3.40 -7.50 -6.36
C THR A 68 -2.81 -8.51 -5.38
N ILE A 69 -1.73 -8.11 -4.71
CA ILE A 69 -1.15 -8.84 -3.58
C ILE A 69 -1.48 -8.06 -2.32
N ASP A 70 -2.14 -8.73 -1.37
CA ASP A 70 -2.45 -8.18 -0.07
C ASP A 70 -1.39 -8.57 0.95
N THR A 71 -0.57 -7.62 1.37
CA THR A 71 0.50 -7.87 2.35
C THR A 71 -0.04 -8.19 3.74
N LEU A 72 -1.28 -7.83 4.08
CA LEU A 72 -1.93 -8.28 5.31
C LEU A 72 -2.09 -9.81 5.29
N GLN A 73 -2.63 -10.36 4.22
CA GLN A 73 -2.80 -11.81 4.08
C GLN A 73 -1.44 -12.52 3.96
N PHE A 74 -0.52 -11.94 3.20
CA PHE A 74 0.82 -12.49 3.04
C PHE A 74 1.59 -12.51 4.38
N SER A 75 1.48 -11.45 5.18
CA SER A 75 2.12 -11.40 6.49
C SER A 75 1.55 -12.44 7.48
N ARG A 76 0.24 -12.70 7.45
CA ARG A 76 -0.40 -13.75 8.23
C ARG A 76 0.17 -15.13 7.91
N TRP A 77 0.46 -15.37 6.66
CA TRP A 77 1.09 -16.62 6.21
C TRP A 77 2.58 -16.68 6.53
N ALA A 78 3.30 -15.57 6.38
CA ALA A 78 4.75 -15.51 6.62
C ALA A 78 5.11 -15.51 8.11
N PHE A 79 4.30 -14.83 8.93
CA PHE A 79 4.54 -14.61 10.36
C PHE A 79 3.29 -14.97 11.19
N PRO A 80 2.86 -16.24 11.20
CA PRO A 80 1.60 -16.64 11.81
C PRO A 80 1.56 -16.42 13.33
N ASP A 81 2.70 -16.39 13.99
CA ASP A 81 2.82 -16.29 15.45
C ASP A 81 2.82 -14.82 15.96
N PHE A 82 2.78 -13.85 15.08
CA PHE A 82 2.71 -12.44 15.51
C PHE A 82 1.33 -12.10 16.05
N GLU A 83 1.29 -11.36 17.16
CA GLU A 83 0.05 -10.97 17.85
C GLU A 83 -0.84 -10.05 17.00
N SER A 84 -0.24 -9.29 16.09
CA SER A 84 -0.92 -8.37 15.20
C SER A 84 -0.28 -8.35 13.82
N HIS A 85 -1.10 -8.11 12.80
CA HIS A 85 -0.65 -7.95 11.42
C HIS A 85 -0.97 -6.55 10.88
N LYS A 86 -1.17 -5.57 11.77
CA LYS A 86 -1.24 -4.16 11.41
C LYS A 86 0.12 -3.71 10.89
N LEU A 87 0.13 -2.85 9.87
CA LEU A 87 1.36 -2.40 9.21
C LEU A 87 2.39 -1.84 10.20
N ALA A 88 1.97 -0.97 11.12
CA ALA A 88 2.86 -0.37 12.12
C ALA A 88 3.45 -1.40 13.09
N PHE A 89 2.67 -2.41 13.49
CA PHE A 89 3.15 -3.50 14.35
C PHE A 89 4.20 -4.35 13.63
N LEU A 90 3.90 -4.76 12.40
CA LEU A 90 4.82 -5.54 11.58
C LEU A 90 6.14 -4.79 11.31
N ALA A 91 6.04 -3.49 11.01
CA ALA A 91 7.21 -2.66 10.80
C ALA A 91 8.11 -2.61 12.05
N ASN A 92 7.53 -2.49 13.25
CA ASN A 92 8.28 -2.52 14.51
C ASN A 92 8.95 -3.89 14.73
N GLN A 93 8.20 -4.98 14.56
CA GLN A 93 8.72 -6.34 14.78
C GLN A 93 9.84 -6.71 13.79
N LEU A 94 9.72 -6.28 12.55
CA LEU A 94 10.65 -6.58 11.47
C LEU A 94 11.74 -5.51 11.28
N GLN A 95 11.78 -4.51 12.16
CA GLN A 95 12.74 -3.41 12.12
C GLN A 95 12.74 -2.65 10.78
N ILE A 96 11.56 -2.46 10.23
CA ILE A 96 11.34 -1.65 9.02
C ILE A 96 11.22 -0.18 9.45
N ASP A 97 11.95 0.71 8.77
CA ASP A 97 11.77 2.14 8.96
C ASP A 97 10.39 2.56 8.44
N LYS A 98 9.60 3.18 9.32
CA LYS A 98 8.23 3.59 9.01
C LYS A 98 8.14 5.02 8.47
N GLY A 99 9.26 5.77 8.49
CA GLY A 99 9.20 7.20 8.19
C GLY A 99 8.14 7.91 9.06
N ASN A 100 7.37 8.79 8.44
CA ASN A 100 6.22 9.43 9.08
C ASN A 100 4.96 8.56 8.88
N SER A 101 4.71 7.63 9.79
CA SER A 101 3.49 6.79 9.76
C SER A 101 2.24 7.63 9.53
N HIS A 102 1.26 7.08 8.81
CA HIS A 102 0.04 7.75 8.34
C HIS A 102 0.24 8.79 7.23
N ARG A 103 1.42 8.83 6.64
CA ARG A 103 1.69 9.49 5.36
C ARG A 103 1.65 8.44 4.25
N ALA A 104 0.88 8.69 3.19
CA ALA A 104 0.61 7.70 2.14
C ALA A 104 1.90 7.15 1.50
N LEU A 105 2.88 8.00 1.22
CA LEU A 105 4.14 7.57 0.64
C LEU A 105 4.96 6.71 1.61
N ASP A 106 5.06 7.12 2.87
CA ASP A 106 5.82 6.39 3.88
C ASP A 106 5.18 5.04 4.18
N ASP A 107 3.85 4.99 4.25
CA ASP A 107 3.11 3.74 4.42
C ASP A 107 3.25 2.82 3.19
N ALA A 108 3.28 3.36 1.97
CA ALA A 108 3.53 2.60 0.76
C ALA A 108 4.96 2.01 0.74
N ILE A 109 5.97 2.76 1.15
CA ILE A 109 7.35 2.29 1.27
C ILE A 109 7.44 1.19 2.33
N THR A 110 6.81 1.38 3.49
CA THR A 110 6.74 0.37 4.57
C THR A 110 6.07 -0.91 4.07
N CYS A 111 4.99 -0.80 3.32
CA CYS A 111 4.29 -1.93 2.70
C CYS A 111 5.19 -2.69 1.72
N MET A 112 5.96 -1.98 0.90
CA MET A 112 6.94 -2.59 -0.02
C MET A 112 8.03 -3.35 0.74
N GLU A 113 8.58 -2.79 1.80
CA GLU A 113 9.61 -3.45 2.62
C GLU A 113 9.04 -4.68 3.33
N LEU A 114 7.79 -4.61 3.82
CA LEU A 114 7.08 -5.76 4.37
C LEU A 114 6.90 -6.87 3.33
N PHE A 115 6.50 -6.52 2.12
CA PHE A 115 6.37 -7.48 1.03
C PHE A 115 7.69 -8.21 0.77
N LYS A 116 8.81 -7.49 0.71
CA LYS A 116 10.15 -8.08 0.55
C LYS A 116 10.48 -9.06 1.68
N LYS A 117 10.18 -8.72 2.93
CA LYS A 117 10.38 -9.61 4.10
C LYS A 117 9.54 -10.88 3.98
N CYS A 118 8.28 -10.79 3.58
CA CYS A 118 7.43 -11.94 3.36
C CYS A 118 7.98 -12.85 2.25
N VAL A 119 8.47 -12.28 1.16
CA VAL A 119 9.09 -13.02 0.06
C VAL A 119 10.37 -13.75 0.53
N GLU A 120 11.19 -13.11 1.33
CA GLU A 120 12.40 -13.74 1.91
C GLU A 120 12.06 -14.97 2.75
N ILE A 121 10.99 -14.92 3.52
CA ILE A 121 10.58 -16.02 4.40
C ILE A 121 9.92 -17.17 3.63
N LYS A 122 9.07 -16.88 2.65
CA LYS A 122 8.20 -17.90 2.03
C LYS A 122 8.61 -18.31 0.62
N VAL A 123 9.28 -17.45 -0.11
CA VAL A 123 9.57 -17.68 -1.53
C VAL A 123 11.04 -18.01 -1.78
N LYS A 124 11.97 -17.19 -1.32
CA LYS A 124 13.41 -17.38 -1.54
C LYS A 124 13.99 -18.72 -1.07
N PRO A 125 13.54 -19.30 0.08
CA PRO A 125 14.07 -20.61 0.49
C PRO A 125 13.85 -21.73 -0.54
N ASN A 126 12.84 -21.58 -1.40
CA ASN A 126 12.48 -22.57 -2.43
C ASN A 126 12.94 -22.18 -3.84
N TYR A 127 13.57 -21.02 -3.99
CA TYR A 127 14.06 -20.55 -5.28
C TYR A 127 15.51 -21.01 -5.49
N VAL A 128 15.67 -22.12 -6.16
CA VAL A 128 16.98 -22.54 -6.68
C VAL A 128 17.24 -21.71 -7.93
N VAL A 129 18.15 -20.74 -7.84
CA VAL A 129 18.66 -20.06 -9.04
C VAL A 129 19.33 -21.13 -9.89
N PRO A 130 18.89 -21.40 -11.13
CA PRO A 130 19.65 -22.24 -12.02
C PRO A 130 21.03 -21.62 -12.18
N LEU A 131 22.08 -22.37 -11.84
CA LEU A 131 23.43 -21.95 -12.14
C LEU A 131 23.45 -21.68 -13.65
N GLN A 132 23.66 -20.42 -14.02
CA GLN A 132 23.98 -20.13 -15.40
C GLN A 132 25.30 -20.83 -15.68
N ASP A 133 25.26 -21.82 -16.54
CA ASP A 133 26.46 -22.42 -17.10
C ASP A 133 27.31 -21.28 -17.67
N GLN A 134 28.49 -21.12 -17.12
CA GLN A 134 29.47 -20.15 -17.57
C GLN A 134 30.02 -20.58 -18.94
#